data_64d707c083afd320d2b2dc657afe3496
#
_entry.id   64d707c083afd320d2b2dc657afe3496
#
_cell.length_a   1.000
_cell.length_b   1.000
_cell.length_c   1.000
_cell.angle_alpha   90.00
_cell.angle_beta   90.00
_cell.angle_gamma   90.00
#
_symmetry.space_group_name_H-M   'P 1'
#
loop_
_entity.id
_entity.type
_entity.pdbx_description
1 polymer ?
#
loop_
_entity_poly.entity_id
_entity_poly.type
_entity_poly.pdbx_seq_one_letter_code
_entity_poly.pdbx_strand_id
1 'polypeptide(L)'
;MIFAGPVGCGISTVLRMIAGVEDITDGELLVDGERMNEVPSIDRNMAMIFKNGKLYPQMNIYDNLAFGLKLKELPKGEIDARIAEVTEVLKIGHLLDKMTEDLDEQERALVVLGRAMVKKPKVFLLDEPFSSLSKDVKRHMQKLVRKLYDQMHITVIYVTHNREDIQNTDARIAVMNDGSIQQIGTIG
;
A
#
# COMPACT_ATOMS: atom_id res chain seq x y z
N MET A 1 -2.06 0.15 -11.81
CA MET A 1 -3.51 0.06 -12.18
C MET A 1 -4.33 0.76 -11.12
N ILE A 2 -5.40 1.44 -11.51
CA ILE A 2 -6.37 2.05 -10.57
C ILE A 2 -7.68 1.27 -10.65
N PHE A 3 -8.23 0.91 -9.50
CA PHE A 3 -9.60 0.42 -9.41
C PHE A 3 -10.51 1.56 -8.95
N ALA A 4 -11.60 1.80 -9.68
CA ALA A 4 -12.56 2.84 -9.39
C ALA A 4 -13.99 2.29 -9.44
N GLY A 5 -14.86 2.79 -8.55
CA GLY A 5 -16.27 2.40 -8.51
C GLY A 5 -16.99 3.02 -7.33
N PRO A 6 -18.32 2.88 -7.25
CA PRO A 6 -19.09 3.37 -6.11
C PRO A 6 -18.74 2.62 -4.82
N VAL A 7 -19.02 3.23 -3.68
CA VAL A 7 -18.84 2.58 -2.37
C VAL A 7 -19.68 1.30 -2.32
N GLY A 8 -19.06 0.20 -1.88
CA GLY A 8 -19.73 -1.11 -1.79
C GLY A 8 -19.72 -1.94 -3.07
N CYS A 9 -19.07 -1.48 -4.15
CA CYS A 9 -19.00 -2.24 -5.42
C CYS A 9 -18.10 -3.49 -5.40
N GLY A 10 -17.47 -3.83 -4.25
CA GLY A 10 -16.67 -5.05 -4.08
C GLY A 10 -15.16 -4.88 -4.25
N ILE A 11 -14.64 -3.70 -4.60
CA ILE A 11 -13.19 -3.48 -4.85
C ILE A 11 -12.34 -3.85 -3.62
N SER A 12 -12.72 -3.41 -2.42
CA SER A 12 -11.96 -3.73 -1.19
C SER A 12 -11.92 -5.24 -0.92
N THR A 13 -12.98 -5.98 -1.25
CA THR A 13 -13.02 -7.45 -1.16
C THR A 13 -12.02 -8.06 -2.15
N VAL A 14 -11.99 -7.59 -3.40
CA VAL A 14 -11.01 -8.04 -4.39
C VAL A 14 -9.57 -7.77 -3.91
N LEU A 15 -9.29 -6.59 -3.33
CA LEU A 15 -7.97 -6.32 -2.78
C LEU A 15 -7.59 -7.28 -1.64
N ARG A 16 -8.54 -7.61 -0.76
CA ARG A 16 -8.31 -8.57 0.33
C ARG A 16 -8.06 -9.98 -0.19
N MET A 17 -8.78 -10.41 -1.22
CA MET A 17 -8.50 -11.67 -1.91
C MET A 17 -7.09 -11.68 -2.52
N ILE A 18 -6.68 -10.59 -3.19
CA ILE A 18 -5.33 -10.46 -3.74
C ILE A 18 -4.29 -10.52 -2.61
N ALA A 19 -4.53 -9.82 -1.50
CA ALA A 19 -3.64 -9.82 -0.34
C ALA A 19 -3.61 -11.16 0.43
N GLY A 20 -4.55 -12.08 0.17
CA GLY A 20 -4.70 -13.34 0.91
C GLY A 20 -5.28 -13.19 2.31
N VAL A 21 -6.09 -12.14 2.53
CA VAL A 21 -6.84 -11.90 3.77
C VAL A 21 -8.23 -12.53 3.67
N GLU A 22 -8.74 -12.69 2.46
CA GLU A 22 -9.99 -13.41 2.14
C GLU A 22 -9.70 -14.47 1.08
N ASP A 23 -10.45 -15.57 1.13
CA ASP A 23 -10.31 -16.68 0.19
C ASP A 23 -10.89 -16.34 -1.18
N ILE A 24 -10.25 -16.84 -2.22
CA ILE A 24 -10.74 -16.77 -3.60
C ILE A 24 -11.61 -18.00 -3.83
N THR A 25 -12.93 -17.81 -3.96
CA THR A 25 -13.90 -18.91 -4.09
C THR A 25 -13.96 -19.48 -5.51
N ASP A 26 -13.61 -18.69 -6.52
CA ASP A 26 -13.57 -19.10 -7.92
C ASP A 26 -12.54 -18.26 -8.69
N GLY A 27 -11.99 -18.84 -9.78
CA GLY A 27 -10.95 -18.19 -10.58
C GLY A 27 -9.54 -18.35 -10.02
N GLU A 28 -8.59 -17.67 -10.61
CA GLU A 28 -7.16 -17.77 -10.28
C GLU A 28 -6.51 -16.41 -10.14
N LEU A 29 -5.68 -16.26 -9.10
CA LEU A 29 -4.76 -15.16 -8.93
C LEU A 29 -3.35 -15.62 -9.30
N LEU A 30 -2.76 -14.98 -10.31
CA LEU A 30 -1.39 -15.24 -10.73
C LEU A 30 -0.51 -14.02 -10.45
N VAL A 31 0.66 -14.25 -9.88
CA VAL A 31 1.73 -13.24 -9.71
C VAL A 31 3.00 -13.81 -10.31
N ASP A 32 3.53 -13.13 -11.33
CA ASP A 32 4.69 -13.62 -12.10
C ASP A 32 4.48 -15.04 -12.68
N GLY A 33 3.23 -15.40 -12.99
CA GLY A 33 2.87 -16.72 -13.49
C GLY A 33 2.65 -17.80 -12.42
N GLU A 34 2.91 -17.51 -11.15
CA GLU A 34 2.68 -18.41 -10.04
C GLU A 34 1.27 -18.22 -9.44
N ARG A 35 0.56 -19.33 -9.20
CA ARG A 35 -0.77 -19.30 -8.61
C ARG A 35 -0.70 -18.99 -7.11
N MET A 36 -1.46 -17.97 -6.68
CA MET A 36 -1.42 -17.44 -5.32
C MET A 36 -2.63 -17.85 -4.46
N ASN A 37 -3.62 -18.56 -5.00
CA ASN A 37 -4.87 -18.82 -4.28
C ASN A 37 -4.64 -19.47 -2.91
N GLU A 38 -3.77 -20.47 -2.84
CA GLU A 38 -3.48 -21.24 -1.62
C GLU A 38 -2.28 -20.68 -0.83
N VAL A 39 -1.61 -19.65 -1.36
CA VAL A 39 -0.44 -19.05 -0.69
C VAL A 39 -0.91 -18.16 0.46
N PRO A 40 -0.45 -18.38 1.71
CA PRO A 40 -0.76 -17.51 2.83
C PRO A 40 -0.35 -16.06 2.59
N SER A 41 -1.10 -15.10 3.14
CA SER A 41 -0.87 -13.66 2.92
C SER A 41 0.57 -13.21 3.26
N ILE A 42 1.19 -13.82 4.25
CA ILE A 42 2.56 -13.50 4.68
C ILE A 42 3.61 -13.85 3.61
N ASP A 43 3.33 -14.85 2.77
CA ASP A 43 4.24 -15.40 1.77
C ASP A 43 4.00 -14.86 0.36
N ARG A 44 2.87 -14.14 0.13
CA ARG A 44 2.55 -13.55 -1.18
C ARG A 44 3.48 -12.40 -1.61
N ASN A 45 4.37 -11.97 -0.73
CA ASN A 45 5.27 -10.83 -0.97
C ASN A 45 4.53 -9.56 -1.42
N MET A 46 3.40 -9.28 -0.78
CA MET A 46 2.57 -8.10 -1.02
C MET A 46 2.51 -7.23 0.21
N ALA A 47 2.34 -5.92 0.00
CA ALA A 47 2.04 -4.99 1.08
C ALA A 47 0.70 -4.31 0.82
N MET A 48 -0.17 -4.27 1.82
CA MET A 48 -1.45 -3.59 1.74
C MET A 48 -1.50 -2.44 2.74
N ILE A 49 -1.91 -1.27 2.24
CA ILE A 49 -2.25 -0.11 3.06
C ILE A 49 -3.76 0.04 2.99
N PHE A 50 -4.41 -0.18 4.13
CA PHE A 50 -5.85 0.00 4.29
C PHE A 50 -6.21 1.46 4.47
N LYS A 51 -7.45 1.79 4.20
CA LYS A 51 -8.06 3.08 4.55
C LYS A 51 -7.75 3.41 6.02
N ASN A 52 -7.20 4.59 6.26
CA ASN A 52 -6.77 5.02 7.61
C ASN A 52 -5.72 4.08 8.24
N GLY A 53 -4.73 3.66 7.51
CA GLY A 53 -3.67 2.79 8.00
C GLY A 53 -3.16 3.23 9.39
N LYS A 54 -3.37 2.36 10.41
CA LYS A 54 -3.02 2.68 11.79
C LYS A 54 -1.59 2.20 12.11
N LEU A 55 -0.86 3.02 12.83
CA LEU A 55 0.39 2.64 13.47
C LEU A 55 0.10 1.96 14.82
N TYR A 56 1.05 1.21 15.33
CA TYR A 56 0.98 0.60 16.67
C TYR A 56 1.32 1.67 17.69
N PRO A 57 0.37 2.15 18.51
CA PRO A 57 0.57 3.32 19.35
C PRO A 57 1.56 3.10 20.48
N GLN A 58 1.74 1.83 20.93
CA GLN A 58 2.68 1.44 21.97
C GLN A 58 4.13 1.28 21.49
N MET A 59 4.39 1.49 20.20
CA MET A 59 5.70 1.34 19.58
C MET A 59 6.21 2.69 19.06
N ASN A 60 7.51 2.94 19.19
CA ASN A 60 8.15 4.04 18.47
C ASN A 60 8.14 3.77 16.95
N ILE A 61 8.62 4.72 16.16
CA ILE A 61 8.57 4.62 14.70
C ILE A 61 9.50 3.53 14.16
N TYR A 62 10.70 3.38 14.76
CA TYR A 62 11.60 2.27 14.39
C TYR A 62 10.91 0.92 14.58
N ASP A 63 10.27 0.67 15.72
CA ASP A 63 9.59 -0.59 16.00
C ASP A 63 8.36 -0.79 15.12
N ASN A 64 7.62 0.27 14.79
CA ASN A 64 6.55 0.21 13.79
C ASN A 64 7.05 -0.26 12.42
N LEU A 65 8.20 0.24 11.97
CA LEU A 65 8.81 -0.18 10.70
C LEU A 65 9.36 -1.60 10.78
N ALA A 66 10.01 -1.96 11.89
CA ALA A 66 10.67 -3.24 12.10
C ALA A 66 9.69 -4.40 12.32
N PHE A 67 8.48 -4.14 12.83
CA PHE A 67 7.58 -5.16 13.35
C PHE A 67 7.33 -6.33 12.38
N GLY A 68 6.94 -6.04 11.14
CA GLY A 68 6.68 -7.07 10.14
C GLY A 68 7.93 -7.84 9.69
N LEU A 69 9.11 -7.24 9.82
CA LEU A 69 10.39 -7.89 9.51
C LEU A 69 10.84 -8.80 10.66
N LYS A 70 10.60 -8.37 11.91
CA LYS A 70 10.83 -9.19 13.12
C LYS A 70 9.96 -10.45 13.11
N LEU A 71 8.69 -10.34 12.68
CA LEU A 71 7.79 -11.51 12.54
C LEU A 71 8.27 -12.53 11.48
N LYS A 72 9.05 -12.07 10.49
CA LYS A 72 9.71 -12.93 9.50
C LYS A 72 11.08 -13.43 9.97
N GLU A 73 11.44 -13.17 11.22
CA GLU A 73 12.70 -13.58 11.86
C GLU A 73 13.95 -13.13 11.08
N LEU A 74 13.88 -11.99 10.40
CA LEU A 74 15.03 -11.44 9.69
C LEU A 74 16.13 -11.03 10.67
N PRO A 75 17.42 -11.22 10.31
CA PRO A 75 18.54 -10.76 11.11
C PRO A 75 18.47 -9.25 11.37
N LYS A 76 18.86 -8.83 12.60
CA LYS A 76 18.82 -7.40 13.00
C LYS A 76 19.53 -6.49 12.01
N GLY A 77 20.70 -6.87 11.51
CA GLY A 77 21.45 -6.07 10.53
C GLY A 77 20.70 -5.87 9.21
N GLU A 78 19.91 -6.86 8.77
CA GLU A 78 19.07 -6.71 7.58
C GLU A 78 17.87 -5.80 7.85
N ILE A 79 17.26 -5.91 9.03
CA ILE A 79 16.17 -5.02 9.46
C ILE A 79 16.66 -3.57 9.46
N ASP A 80 17.79 -3.31 10.12
CA ASP A 80 18.39 -1.97 10.21
C ASP A 80 18.71 -1.39 8.83
N ALA A 81 19.28 -2.19 7.92
CA ALA A 81 19.60 -1.78 6.56
C ALA A 81 18.35 -1.40 5.76
N ARG A 82 17.28 -2.22 5.83
CA ARG A 82 16.02 -1.94 5.13
C ARG A 82 15.33 -0.69 5.68
N ILE A 83 15.36 -0.48 6.99
CA ILE A 83 14.81 0.72 7.62
C ILE A 83 15.61 1.95 7.20
N ALA A 84 16.94 1.89 7.21
CA ALA A 84 17.80 2.99 6.77
C ALA A 84 17.51 3.40 5.31
N GLU A 85 17.42 2.42 4.39
CA GLU A 85 17.09 2.65 2.98
C GLU A 85 15.74 3.39 2.82
N VAL A 86 14.70 2.90 3.50
CA VAL A 86 13.36 3.47 3.40
C VAL A 86 13.27 4.85 4.03
N THR A 87 13.90 5.03 5.20
CA THR A 87 13.87 6.32 5.90
C THR A 87 14.66 7.40 5.18
N GLU A 88 15.70 7.05 4.43
CA GLU A 88 16.41 7.95 3.54
C GLU A 88 15.52 8.40 2.36
N VAL A 89 14.87 7.44 1.69
CA VAL A 89 13.97 7.72 0.56
C VAL A 89 12.80 8.61 0.96
N LEU A 90 12.19 8.33 2.12
CA LEU A 90 11.04 9.08 2.64
C LEU A 90 11.43 10.31 3.46
N LYS A 91 12.71 10.50 3.77
CA LYS A 91 13.26 11.57 4.63
C LYS A 91 12.66 11.59 6.03
N ILE A 92 12.43 10.43 6.62
CA ILE A 92 11.81 10.25 7.94
C ILE A 92 12.77 9.71 9.02
N GLY A 93 14.09 9.67 8.76
CA GLY A 93 15.07 9.15 9.70
C GLY A 93 15.05 9.85 11.07
N HIS A 94 14.71 11.15 11.11
CA HIS A 94 14.57 11.95 12.33
C HIS A 94 13.34 11.57 13.19
N LEU A 95 12.45 10.72 12.68
CA LEU A 95 11.24 10.29 13.39
C LEU A 95 11.42 8.96 14.14
N LEU A 96 12.52 8.22 13.91
CA LEU A 96 12.65 6.83 14.36
C LEU A 96 12.43 6.63 15.86
N ASP A 97 12.87 7.58 16.69
CA ASP A 97 12.75 7.52 18.15
C ASP A 97 11.44 8.12 18.67
N LYS A 98 10.65 8.80 17.82
CA LYS A 98 9.36 9.38 18.22
C LYS A 98 8.30 8.30 18.46
N MET A 99 7.32 8.63 19.32
CA MET A 99 6.09 7.86 19.43
C MET A 99 5.07 8.29 18.38
N THR A 100 4.08 7.45 18.13
CA THR A 100 3.07 7.72 17.09
C THR A 100 2.21 8.94 17.37
N GLU A 101 2.02 9.29 18.64
CA GLU A 101 1.25 10.47 19.08
C GLU A 101 1.95 11.79 18.78
N ASP A 102 3.28 11.78 18.64
CA ASP A 102 4.10 12.96 18.35
C ASP A 102 4.14 13.33 16.87
N LEU A 103 3.50 12.50 16.00
CA LEU A 103 3.51 12.69 14.56
C LEU A 103 2.39 13.60 14.09
N ASP A 104 2.71 14.51 13.19
CA ASP A 104 1.72 15.22 12.41
C ASP A 104 1.04 14.30 11.34
N GLU A 105 0.06 14.83 10.61
CA GLU A 105 -0.70 14.09 9.62
C GLU A 105 0.19 13.55 8.49
N GLN A 106 1.10 14.37 7.99
CA GLN A 106 2.02 14.00 6.90
C GLN A 106 3.06 13.00 7.37
N GLU A 107 3.69 13.23 8.52
CA GLU A 107 4.67 12.31 9.13
C GLU A 107 4.05 10.92 9.34
N ARG A 108 2.82 10.88 9.87
CA ARG A 108 2.08 9.63 10.07
C ARG A 108 1.84 8.88 8.77
N ALA A 109 1.40 9.57 7.71
CA ALA A 109 1.19 8.97 6.40
C ALA A 109 2.49 8.43 5.78
N LEU A 110 3.60 9.15 5.92
CA LEU A 110 4.92 8.71 5.49
C LEU A 110 5.39 7.45 6.23
N VAL A 111 5.18 7.38 7.55
CA VAL A 111 5.54 6.20 8.34
C VAL A 111 4.69 4.98 7.96
N VAL A 112 3.38 5.16 7.72
CA VAL A 112 2.51 4.08 7.22
C VAL A 112 3.01 3.55 5.87
N LEU A 113 3.38 4.44 4.95
CA LEU A 113 3.98 4.06 3.67
C LEU A 113 5.32 3.34 3.87
N GLY A 114 6.19 3.87 4.72
CA GLY A 114 7.49 3.28 5.06
C GLY A 114 7.36 1.86 5.61
N ARG A 115 6.39 1.62 6.50
CA ARG A 115 6.11 0.28 7.05
C ARG A 115 5.71 -0.75 5.98
N ALA A 116 5.09 -0.31 4.91
CA ALA A 116 4.81 -1.16 3.76
C ALA A 116 6.06 -1.37 2.89
N MET A 117 6.87 -0.32 2.70
CA MET A 117 8.07 -0.35 1.84
C MET A 117 9.19 -1.22 2.39
N VAL A 118 9.43 -1.24 3.72
CA VAL A 118 10.51 -2.05 4.33
C VAL A 118 10.37 -3.54 4.04
N LYS A 119 9.17 -4.00 3.71
CA LYS A 119 8.91 -5.41 3.31
C LYS A 119 9.46 -5.74 1.93
N LYS A 120 9.85 -4.75 1.12
CA LYS A 120 10.26 -4.88 -0.30
C LYS A 120 9.25 -5.71 -1.10
N PRO A 121 7.97 -5.33 -1.13
CA PRO A 121 6.93 -6.13 -1.76
C PRO A 121 7.04 -6.08 -3.29
N LYS A 122 6.60 -7.15 -3.97
CA LYS A 122 6.39 -7.15 -5.43
C LYS A 122 5.13 -6.38 -5.84
N VAL A 123 4.11 -6.36 -4.96
CA VAL A 123 2.83 -5.71 -5.22
C VAL A 123 2.44 -4.83 -4.04
N PHE A 124 2.12 -3.57 -4.32
CA PHE A 124 1.51 -2.64 -3.40
C PHE A 124 0.00 -2.54 -3.64
N LEU A 125 -0.78 -2.81 -2.62
CA LEU A 125 -2.23 -2.69 -2.60
C LEU A 125 -2.61 -1.49 -1.73
N LEU A 126 -3.19 -0.47 -2.34
CA LEU A 126 -3.52 0.82 -1.71
C LEU A 126 -5.03 1.01 -1.72
N ASP A 127 -5.70 0.68 -0.60
CA ASP A 127 -7.16 0.79 -0.45
C ASP A 127 -7.53 2.14 0.17
N GLU A 128 -7.82 3.13 -0.65
CA GLU A 128 -8.09 4.51 -0.25
C GLU A 128 -7.10 5.08 0.79
N PRO A 129 -5.79 4.92 0.60
CA PRO A 129 -4.80 5.08 1.65
C PRO A 129 -4.71 6.50 2.20
N PHE A 130 -5.20 7.48 1.44
CA PHE A 130 -5.08 8.92 1.74
C PHE A 130 -6.43 9.63 1.80
N SER A 131 -7.54 8.89 1.94
CA SER A 131 -8.89 9.47 1.90
C SER A 131 -9.20 10.38 3.08
N SER A 132 -8.56 10.18 4.24
CA SER A 132 -8.74 10.98 5.45
C SER A 132 -7.79 12.17 5.56
N LEU A 133 -6.81 12.29 4.64
CA LEU A 133 -5.81 13.35 4.69
C LEU A 133 -6.35 14.67 4.12
N SER A 134 -5.79 15.78 4.60
CA SER A 134 -6.00 17.09 4.00
C SER A 134 -5.58 17.11 2.54
N LYS A 135 -6.18 17.98 1.71
CA LYS A 135 -5.95 17.97 0.25
C LYS A 135 -4.47 18.11 -0.14
N ASP A 136 -3.74 18.92 0.58
CA ASP A 136 -2.33 19.18 0.27
C ASP A 136 -1.44 17.98 0.62
N VAL A 137 -1.65 17.38 1.79
CA VAL A 137 -0.95 16.17 2.22
C VAL A 137 -1.29 15.00 1.29
N LYS A 138 -2.57 14.83 0.96
CA LYS A 138 -3.02 13.81 0.00
C LYS A 138 -2.30 13.94 -1.34
N ARG A 139 -2.27 15.16 -1.92
CA ARG A 139 -1.61 15.42 -3.20
C ARG A 139 -0.10 15.13 -3.13
N HIS A 140 0.53 15.49 -2.00
CA HIS A 140 1.95 15.19 -1.76
C HIS A 140 2.20 13.68 -1.74
N MET A 141 1.42 12.93 -0.98
CA MET A 141 1.53 11.46 -0.87
C MET A 141 1.28 10.75 -2.20
N GLN A 142 0.31 11.19 -3.00
CA GLN A 142 0.05 10.63 -4.33
C GLN A 142 1.24 10.82 -5.28
N LYS A 143 1.84 12.02 -5.29
CA LYS A 143 3.06 12.29 -6.09
C LYS A 143 4.22 11.42 -5.63
N LEU A 144 4.37 11.22 -4.33
CA LEU A 144 5.41 10.37 -3.76
C LEU A 144 5.23 8.90 -4.17
N VAL A 145 4.01 8.36 -4.05
CA VAL A 145 3.70 6.98 -4.49
C VAL A 145 3.99 6.81 -5.98
N ARG A 146 3.61 7.78 -6.82
CA ARG A 146 3.92 7.73 -8.26
C ARG A 146 5.43 7.69 -8.50
N LYS A 147 6.19 8.56 -7.85
CA LYS A 147 7.66 8.58 -7.95
C LYS A 147 8.28 7.24 -7.52
N LEU A 148 7.78 6.65 -6.44
CA LEU A 148 8.24 5.34 -5.95
C LEU A 148 7.93 4.22 -6.95
N TYR A 149 6.73 4.24 -7.55
CA TYR A 149 6.36 3.31 -8.61
C TYR A 149 7.33 3.37 -9.79
N ASP A 150 7.64 4.58 -10.28
CA ASP A 150 8.55 4.78 -11.40
C ASP A 150 9.98 4.31 -11.09
N GLN A 151 10.44 4.45 -9.84
CA GLN A 151 11.80 4.09 -9.41
C GLN A 151 11.96 2.60 -9.04
N MET A 152 10.94 2.00 -8.44
CA MET A 152 11.04 0.64 -7.89
C MET A 152 10.53 -0.44 -8.86
N HIS A 153 9.90 -0.07 -9.97
CA HIS A 153 9.32 -0.99 -10.97
C HIS A 153 8.42 -2.07 -10.33
N ILE A 154 7.66 -1.71 -9.29
CA ILE A 154 6.73 -2.59 -8.59
C ILE A 154 5.32 -2.47 -9.17
N THR A 155 4.51 -3.50 -9.01
CA THR A 155 3.09 -3.40 -9.34
C THR A 155 2.35 -2.64 -8.24
N VAL A 156 1.64 -1.57 -8.62
CA VAL A 156 0.77 -0.82 -7.71
C VAL A 156 -0.68 -0.97 -8.15
N ILE A 157 -1.54 -1.39 -7.22
CA ILE A 157 -3.00 -1.35 -7.36
C ILE A 157 -3.51 -0.29 -6.37
N TYR A 158 -4.12 0.76 -6.92
CA TYR A 158 -4.63 1.89 -6.15
C TYR A 158 -6.15 1.94 -6.28
N VAL A 159 -6.83 1.98 -5.14
CA VAL A 159 -8.29 2.10 -5.07
C VAL A 159 -8.68 3.51 -4.66
N THR A 160 -9.60 4.09 -5.37
CA THR A 160 -10.17 5.40 -5.05
C THR A 160 -11.62 5.52 -5.53
N HIS A 161 -12.42 6.25 -4.77
CA HIS A 161 -13.75 6.70 -5.18
C HIS A 161 -13.72 8.16 -5.67
N ASN A 162 -12.56 8.83 -5.60
CA ASN A 162 -12.42 10.22 -5.97
C ASN A 162 -12.00 10.35 -7.44
N ARG A 163 -12.82 11.02 -8.24
CA ARG A 163 -12.55 11.28 -9.66
C ARG A 163 -11.29 12.11 -9.89
N GLU A 164 -10.94 13.00 -8.96
CA GLU A 164 -9.71 13.82 -9.05
C GLU A 164 -8.44 12.94 -9.03
N ASP A 165 -8.47 11.81 -8.31
CA ASP A 165 -7.34 10.89 -8.22
C ASP A 165 -7.09 10.17 -9.55
N ILE A 166 -8.10 10.11 -10.41
CA ILE A 166 -8.08 9.40 -11.69
C ILE A 166 -7.66 10.33 -12.83
N GLN A 167 -8.02 11.61 -12.78
CA GLN A 167 -7.92 12.56 -13.91
C GLN A 167 -6.49 12.87 -14.39
N ASN A 168 -5.45 12.61 -13.59
CA ASN A 168 -4.07 12.96 -13.92
C ASN A 168 -3.14 11.74 -13.85
N THR A 169 -3.57 10.62 -14.44
CA THR A 169 -2.78 9.39 -14.42
C THR A 169 -2.73 8.73 -15.79
N ASP A 170 -1.57 8.22 -16.14
CA ASP A 170 -1.39 7.34 -17.32
C ASP A 170 -1.65 5.86 -16.97
N ALA A 171 -2.12 5.59 -15.74
CA ALA A 171 -2.38 4.24 -15.29
C ALA A 171 -3.61 3.65 -15.97
N ARG A 172 -3.60 2.33 -16.18
CA ARG A 172 -4.81 1.59 -16.55
C ARG A 172 -5.83 1.70 -15.42
N ILE A 173 -7.09 1.94 -15.77
CA ILE A 173 -8.21 2.06 -14.84
C ILE A 173 -9.18 0.92 -15.09
N ALA A 174 -9.55 0.21 -14.03
CA ALA A 174 -10.63 -0.76 -14.02
C ALA A 174 -11.82 -0.16 -13.26
N VAL A 175 -12.92 0.02 -13.94
CA VAL A 175 -14.19 0.50 -13.34
C VAL A 175 -15.00 -0.71 -12.92
N MET A 176 -15.34 -0.76 -11.61
CA MET A 176 -16.17 -1.84 -11.05
C MET A 176 -17.52 -1.33 -10.60
N ASN A 177 -18.55 -2.16 -10.78
CA ASN A 177 -19.86 -1.99 -10.20
C ASN A 177 -20.47 -3.35 -9.87
N ASP A 178 -21.14 -3.47 -8.74
CA ASP A 178 -21.83 -4.70 -8.29
C ASP A 178 -20.97 -5.98 -8.45
N GLY A 179 -19.71 -5.92 -7.97
CA GLY A 179 -18.78 -7.05 -8.00
C GLY A 179 -18.18 -7.38 -9.36
N SER A 180 -18.52 -6.64 -10.43
CA SER A 180 -18.07 -6.91 -11.78
C SER A 180 -17.28 -5.76 -12.38
N ILE A 181 -16.25 -6.08 -13.19
CA ILE A 181 -15.52 -5.09 -13.99
C ILE A 181 -16.41 -4.70 -15.18
N GLN A 182 -16.75 -3.42 -15.26
CA GLN A 182 -17.56 -2.86 -16.35
C GLN A 182 -16.70 -2.39 -17.52
N GLN A 183 -15.52 -1.84 -17.23
CA GLN A 183 -14.62 -1.29 -18.23
C GLN A 183 -13.18 -1.30 -17.75
N ILE A 184 -12.26 -1.53 -18.68
CA ILE A 184 -10.81 -1.32 -18.45
C ILE A 184 -10.29 -0.43 -19.58
N GLY A 185 -9.52 0.60 -19.21
CA GLY A 185 -8.92 1.51 -20.20
C GLY A 185 -7.89 2.44 -19.58
N THR A 186 -7.41 3.37 -20.38
CA THR A 186 -6.60 4.52 -19.94
C THR A 186 -7.41 5.79 -20.19
N ILE A 187 -7.14 6.86 -19.43
CA ILE A 187 -7.65 8.18 -19.78
C ILE A 187 -6.76 8.68 -20.92
N GLY A 188 -7.37 8.86 -22.10
CA GLY A 188 -6.74 9.45 -23.26
C GLY A 188 -6.64 10.97 -23.14
#